data_fbc540d7d751fbe337b000ed9921c2a7
#
_entry.id   fbc540d7d751fbe337b000ed9921c2a7
#
_cell.length_a   1.000
_cell.length_b   1.000
_cell.length_c   1.000
_cell.angle_alpha   90.00
_cell.angle_beta   90.00
_cell.angle_gamma   90.00
#
_symmetry.space_group_name_H-M   'P 1'
#
loop_
_entity.id
_entity.type
_entity.pdbx_description
1 polymer ?
#
loop_
_entity_poly.entity_id
_entity_poly.type
_entity_poly.pdbx_seq_one_letter_code
_entity_poly.pdbx_strand_id
1 'polypeptide(L)'
;MARRMGWGLRRGRAFGADTAGGVMVVFALLAPVLLGAVGTAVDYATWTRQQTHLQAAADAAALSAARELSVSTADLRRVDAVARSIVLARLDAAGLRQVPIVEAALPDAASVRVAIRMPRQDSFAGLLGLAPGDLAADATAILSGRRKLCVLALDAAAAETVHLKSNSWLTARDCDVHSNARHAAGVASDSGIQVTAAKVCSAGGFSGQGSFRGSRMSDCAAIPDPLAGRATPAPGPCLPGTSVIDRGTPGSRHRVPAGTYCGGLFIGGNSVVTLEPGTYVISGGPLVIDSNADVAGDGVGFYLTGANARFQFLSNARVDLDAPTGGPLAGLLFYEDRGAGEMREHEIKSNYVSNMTGTIYLPKGRLVVDATNEVAQQSHFTVIVSRQIRLTANPKLVVNANYGLTSVPVPKGLGPLDGEIRLAD
;
A
#
# COMPACT_ATOMS: atom_id res chain seq x y z
N MET A 1 32.75 108.89 3.91
CA MET A 1 31.67 108.68 4.82
C MET A 1 31.48 107.17 5.02
N ALA A 2 31.99 106.62 6.09
CA ALA A 2 32.01 105.16 6.41
C ALA A 2 30.90 104.91 7.41
N ARG A 3 30.04 103.91 7.10
CA ARG A 3 29.14 103.26 8.08
C ARG A 3 29.57 101.83 8.26
N ARG A 4 30.22 101.55 9.36
CA ARG A 4 30.53 100.18 9.80
C ARG A 4 29.22 99.52 10.27
N MET A 5 28.92 98.42 9.71
CA MET A 5 27.82 97.50 10.13
C MET A 5 28.39 96.50 11.12
N GLY A 6 28.13 96.69 12.39
CA GLY A 6 28.44 95.69 13.45
C GLY A 6 27.36 94.62 13.52
N TRP A 7 27.62 93.48 12.97
CA TRP A 7 26.83 92.28 13.16
C TRP A 7 27.69 91.28 13.90
N GLY A 8 27.47 91.08 15.08
CA GLY A 8 28.17 90.08 15.80
C GLY A 8 27.76 89.93 17.24
N LEU A 9 27.54 88.76 17.69
CA LEU A 9 27.61 88.34 19.08
C LEU A 9 26.39 88.56 20.02
N ARG A 10 25.14 88.52 19.50
CA ARG A 10 23.99 88.35 20.40
C ARG A 10 23.17 87.10 20.27
N ARG A 11 23.58 86.13 19.44
CA ARG A 11 22.82 84.84 19.27
C ARG A 11 23.29 83.71 20.12
N GLY A 12 24.45 83.79 20.78
CA GLY A 12 25.00 82.71 21.56
C GLY A 12 24.44 82.50 22.97
N ARG A 13 23.64 83.47 23.49
CA ARG A 13 23.07 83.42 24.86
C ARG A 13 21.59 83.01 24.93
N ALA A 14 20.91 82.93 23.80
CA ALA A 14 19.48 82.52 23.78
C ALA A 14 19.30 81.02 23.76
N PHE A 15 20.34 80.25 23.36
CA PHE A 15 20.25 78.79 23.32
C PHE A 15 20.35 78.10 24.70
N GLY A 16 20.85 78.78 25.74
CA GLY A 16 21.00 78.19 27.07
C GLY A 16 19.78 78.42 27.99
N ALA A 17 18.80 79.19 27.56
CA ALA A 17 17.62 79.53 28.38
C ALA A 17 16.29 79.08 27.74
N ASP A 18 16.33 78.40 26.58
CA ASP A 18 15.13 77.95 25.91
C ASP A 18 14.81 76.50 26.37
N THR A 19 13.86 76.42 27.30
CA THR A 19 13.34 75.15 27.83
C THR A 19 12.46 74.39 26.80
N ALA A 20 12.15 74.99 25.63
CA ALA A 20 11.43 74.31 24.55
C ALA A 20 12.31 73.29 23.83
N GLY A 21 13.64 73.26 23.99
CA GLY A 21 14.55 72.27 23.44
C GLY A 21 14.54 70.90 24.14
N GLY A 22 13.96 70.76 25.31
CA GLY A 22 13.96 69.50 26.07
C GLY A 22 13.23 68.34 25.36
N VAL A 23 12.22 68.61 24.57
CA VAL A 23 11.50 67.59 23.77
C VAL A 23 12.40 66.98 22.69
N MET A 24 13.27 67.78 22.09
CA MET A 24 14.21 67.33 21.05
C MET A 24 15.27 66.40 21.62
N VAL A 25 15.77 66.67 22.81
CA VAL A 25 16.74 65.83 23.52
C VAL A 25 16.12 64.51 23.97
N VAL A 26 14.91 64.57 24.54
CA VAL A 26 14.18 63.36 24.92
C VAL A 26 13.81 62.53 23.70
N PHE A 27 13.39 63.13 22.59
CA PHE A 27 13.13 62.43 21.34
C PHE A 27 14.40 61.83 20.75
N ALA A 28 15.52 62.51 20.76
CA ALA A 28 16.81 61.99 20.28
C ALA A 28 17.30 60.77 21.08
N LEU A 29 16.99 60.71 22.38
CA LEU A 29 17.35 59.55 23.23
C LEU A 29 16.32 58.39 23.08
N LEU A 30 15.05 58.68 22.86
CA LEU A 30 14.04 57.66 22.74
C LEU A 30 13.91 57.11 21.31
N ALA A 31 14.23 57.88 20.26
CA ALA A 31 14.12 57.46 18.88
C ALA A 31 14.91 56.16 18.57
N PRO A 32 16.15 55.97 19.00
CA PRO A 32 16.91 54.71 18.77
C PRO A 32 16.23 53.49 19.45
N VAL A 33 15.68 53.71 20.66
CA VAL A 33 14.96 52.65 21.41
C VAL A 33 13.64 52.29 20.70
N LEU A 34 12.89 53.28 20.26
CA LEU A 34 11.64 53.06 19.52
C LEU A 34 11.91 52.38 18.15
N LEU A 35 12.92 52.83 17.41
CA LEU A 35 13.32 52.21 16.14
C LEU A 35 13.80 50.78 16.34
N GLY A 36 14.57 50.52 17.42
CA GLY A 36 14.97 49.18 17.81
C GLY A 36 13.79 48.30 18.14
N ALA A 37 12.82 48.79 18.91
CA ALA A 37 11.60 48.03 19.23
C ALA A 37 10.73 47.75 18.01
N VAL A 38 10.57 48.70 17.11
CA VAL A 38 9.84 48.50 15.84
C VAL A 38 10.60 47.52 14.94
N GLY A 39 11.93 47.66 14.81
CA GLY A 39 12.75 46.75 14.01
C GLY A 39 12.67 45.31 14.50
N THR A 40 12.78 45.06 15.82
CA THR A 40 12.63 43.71 16.38
C THR A 40 11.22 43.16 16.22
N ALA A 41 10.17 43.99 16.30
CA ALA A 41 8.81 43.57 16.04
C ALA A 41 8.61 43.10 14.58
N VAL A 42 9.17 43.85 13.61
CA VAL A 42 9.15 43.48 12.19
C VAL A 42 9.92 42.19 11.94
N ASP A 43 11.11 42.08 12.52
CA ASP A 43 11.92 40.86 12.43
C ASP A 43 11.18 39.63 12.99
N TYR A 44 10.53 39.78 14.14
CA TYR A 44 9.74 38.72 14.75
C TYR A 44 8.55 38.34 13.87
N ALA A 45 7.81 39.30 13.33
CA ALA A 45 6.69 39.05 12.44
C ALA A 45 7.12 38.31 11.14
N THR A 46 8.27 38.72 10.57
CA THR A 46 8.83 38.12 9.37
C THR A 46 9.29 36.69 9.66
N TRP A 47 9.99 36.47 10.77
CA TRP A 47 10.43 35.17 11.22
C TRP A 47 9.25 34.22 11.43
N THR A 48 8.23 34.63 12.15
CA THR A 48 7.04 33.80 12.41
C THR A 48 6.34 33.42 11.10
N ARG A 49 6.23 34.35 10.16
CA ARG A 49 5.66 34.09 8.83
C ARG A 49 6.50 33.07 8.05
N GLN A 50 7.81 33.23 8.00
CA GLN A 50 8.72 32.30 7.32
C GLN A 50 8.66 30.90 7.94
N GLN A 51 8.67 30.82 9.28
CA GLN A 51 8.55 29.56 10.02
C GLN A 51 7.23 28.84 9.71
N THR A 52 6.10 29.58 9.64
CA THR A 52 4.80 29.01 9.29
C THR A 52 4.80 28.44 7.85
N HIS A 53 5.38 29.16 6.89
CA HIS A 53 5.49 28.68 5.52
C HIS A 53 6.41 27.46 5.42
N LEU A 54 7.50 27.42 6.17
CA LEU A 54 8.43 26.31 6.19
C LEU A 54 7.77 25.05 6.78
N GLN A 55 7.02 25.21 7.90
CA GLN A 55 6.26 24.11 8.49
C GLN A 55 5.18 23.59 7.54
N ALA A 56 4.41 24.47 6.91
CA ALA A 56 3.39 24.07 5.94
C ALA A 56 4.01 23.37 4.70
N ALA A 57 5.24 23.71 4.31
CA ALA A 57 5.96 23.02 3.25
C ALA A 57 6.43 21.63 3.71
N ALA A 58 6.91 21.48 4.94
CA ALA A 58 7.30 20.19 5.52
C ALA A 58 6.09 19.25 5.63
N ASP A 59 4.97 19.73 6.15
CA ASP A 59 3.72 18.99 6.29
C ASP A 59 3.21 18.48 4.93
N ALA A 60 3.14 19.38 3.94
CA ALA A 60 2.70 19.01 2.59
C ALA A 60 3.65 18.01 1.92
N ALA A 61 4.96 18.16 2.12
CA ALA A 61 5.96 17.26 1.58
C ALA A 61 5.89 15.88 2.23
N ALA A 62 5.76 15.82 3.56
CA ALA A 62 5.61 14.57 4.29
C ALA A 62 4.34 13.81 3.86
N LEU A 63 3.19 14.48 3.79
CA LEU A 63 1.92 13.89 3.33
C LEU A 63 2.00 13.40 1.88
N SER A 64 2.65 14.16 0.99
CA SER A 64 2.78 13.79 -0.42
C SER A 64 3.76 12.62 -0.61
N ALA A 65 4.88 12.64 0.09
CA ALA A 65 5.88 11.59 0.05
C ALA A 65 5.37 10.28 0.69
N ALA A 66 4.52 10.36 1.71
CA ALA A 66 3.90 9.18 2.33
C ALA A 66 2.96 8.42 1.37
N ARG A 67 2.45 9.06 0.32
CA ARG A 67 1.68 8.38 -0.75
C ARG A 67 2.52 7.38 -1.53
N GLU A 68 3.83 7.64 -1.65
CA GLU A 68 4.76 6.70 -2.29
C GLU A 68 4.92 5.40 -1.50
N LEU A 69 4.64 5.41 -0.18
CA LEU A 69 4.64 4.20 0.64
C LEU A 69 3.50 3.23 0.29
N SER A 70 2.43 3.71 -0.35
CA SER A 70 1.30 2.88 -0.78
C SER A 70 1.59 2.13 -2.09
N VAL A 71 2.64 2.54 -2.81
CA VAL A 71 3.08 1.91 -4.06
C VAL A 71 4.28 1.02 -3.74
N SER A 72 4.10 -0.30 -3.78
CA SER A 72 5.02 -1.40 -3.45
C SER A 72 6.52 -1.04 -3.42
N THR A 73 7.22 -1.42 -2.35
CA THR A 73 8.66 -1.16 -2.07
C THR A 73 9.02 0.32 -2.04
N ALA A 74 8.95 0.92 -0.83
CA ALA A 74 9.36 2.30 -0.61
C ALA A 74 10.83 2.52 -1.02
N ASP A 75 11.05 3.07 -2.22
CA ASP A 75 12.37 3.52 -2.65
C ASP A 75 12.63 4.90 -2.03
N LEU A 76 13.55 4.98 -1.08
CA LEU A 76 13.94 6.23 -0.42
C LEU A 76 14.28 7.34 -1.42
N ARG A 77 14.90 6.99 -2.56
CA ARG A 77 15.23 7.97 -3.62
C ARG A 77 13.98 8.60 -4.23
N ARG A 78 12.92 7.82 -4.39
CA ARG A 78 11.65 8.31 -4.93
C ARG A 78 10.91 9.18 -3.92
N VAL A 79 10.89 8.75 -2.66
CA VAL A 79 10.34 9.52 -1.53
C VAL A 79 11.06 10.87 -1.38
N ASP A 80 12.40 10.89 -1.42
CA ASP A 80 13.21 12.11 -1.35
C ASP A 80 12.96 13.04 -2.55
N ALA A 81 12.87 12.50 -3.76
CA ALA A 81 12.57 13.30 -4.95
C ALA A 81 11.20 13.97 -4.88
N VAL A 82 10.17 13.26 -4.43
CA VAL A 82 8.83 13.82 -4.23
C VAL A 82 8.85 14.89 -3.14
N ALA A 83 9.46 14.61 -1.99
CA ALA A 83 9.56 15.56 -0.88
C ALA A 83 10.24 16.86 -1.33
N ARG A 84 11.40 16.77 -1.99
CA ARG A 84 12.12 17.95 -2.53
C ARG A 84 11.27 18.76 -3.50
N SER A 85 10.60 18.10 -4.44
CA SER A 85 9.78 18.79 -5.44
C SER A 85 8.64 19.60 -4.81
N ILE A 86 7.99 19.04 -3.80
CA ILE A 86 6.89 19.71 -3.08
C ILE A 86 7.41 20.87 -2.23
N VAL A 87 8.52 20.67 -1.50
CA VAL A 87 9.14 21.75 -0.71
C VAL A 87 9.50 22.93 -1.59
N LEU A 88 10.21 22.71 -2.69
CA LEU A 88 10.62 23.77 -3.61
C LEU A 88 9.41 24.52 -4.19
N ALA A 89 8.38 23.80 -4.63
CA ALA A 89 7.17 24.42 -5.17
C ALA A 89 6.42 25.26 -4.12
N ARG A 90 6.36 24.80 -2.87
CA ARG A 90 5.70 25.53 -1.78
C ARG A 90 6.45 26.78 -1.34
N LEU A 91 7.77 26.71 -1.26
CA LEU A 91 8.60 27.85 -0.88
C LEU A 91 8.64 28.92 -1.99
N ASP A 92 8.69 28.50 -3.26
CA ASP A 92 8.59 29.43 -4.39
C ASP A 92 7.24 30.17 -4.41
N ALA A 93 6.15 29.45 -4.20
CA ALA A 93 4.80 30.05 -4.08
C ALA A 93 4.67 31.03 -2.90
N ALA A 94 5.46 30.84 -1.82
CA ALA A 94 5.53 31.72 -0.68
C ALA A 94 6.51 32.91 -0.90
N GLY A 95 7.21 32.97 -2.04
CA GLY A 95 8.19 33.99 -2.37
C GLY A 95 9.52 33.84 -1.63
N LEU A 96 9.79 32.66 -1.05
CA LEU A 96 11.04 32.32 -0.36
C LEU A 96 12.03 31.73 -1.38
N ARG A 97 13.03 32.52 -1.76
CA ARG A 97 13.99 32.17 -2.83
C ARG A 97 15.28 31.53 -2.35
N GLN A 98 15.43 31.30 -1.07
CA GLN A 98 16.60 30.59 -0.53
C GLN A 98 16.55 29.12 -0.90
N VAL A 99 17.74 28.53 -1.08
CA VAL A 99 17.88 27.09 -1.33
C VAL A 99 17.77 26.32 -0.02
N PRO A 100 16.70 25.55 0.21
CA PRO A 100 16.54 24.75 1.41
C PRO A 100 17.41 23.49 1.34
N ILE A 101 17.89 23.03 2.49
CA ILE A 101 18.38 21.67 2.66
C ILE A 101 17.15 20.82 3.04
N VAL A 102 16.83 19.82 2.22
CA VAL A 102 15.69 18.92 2.42
C VAL A 102 16.23 17.51 2.61
N GLU A 103 15.85 16.88 3.71
CA GLU A 103 16.21 15.50 4.03
C GLU A 103 14.92 14.70 4.26
N ALA A 104 14.75 13.63 3.48
CA ALA A 104 13.67 12.68 3.70
C ALA A 104 14.24 11.40 4.33
N ALA A 105 13.54 10.86 5.30
CA ALA A 105 13.89 9.61 5.96
C ALA A 105 12.66 8.70 6.10
N LEU A 106 12.89 7.40 6.15
CA LEU A 106 11.89 6.37 6.45
C LEU A 106 12.20 5.81 7.85
N PRO A 107 11.65 6.39 8.92
CA PRO A 107 11.84 5.88 10.27
C PRO A 107 11.38 4.43 10.43
N ASP A 108 10.32 4.06 9.71
CA ASP A 108 9.79 2.71 9.58
C ASP A 108 9.11 2.50 8.22
N ALA A 109 8.55 1.32 7.99
CA ALA A 109 7.89 0.97 6.71
C ALA A 109 6.56 1.73 6.47
N ALA A 110 6.05 2.45 7.45
CA ALA A 110 4.76 3.13 7.41
C ALA A 110 4.86 4.64 7.65
N SER A 111 6.05 5.19 7.82
CA SER A 111 6.23 6.61 8.11
C SER A 111 7.29 7.26 7.22
N VAL A 112 7.06 8.52 6.89
CA VAL A 112 8.02 9.40 6.20
C VAL A 112 8.24 10.62 7.05
N ARG A 113 9.48 10.91 7.38
CA ARG A 113 9.90 12.18 8.00
C ARG A 113 10.58 13.04 6.96
N VAL A 114 10.16 14.30 6.87
CA VAL A 114 10.79 15.33 6.04
C VAL A 114 11.30 16.43 6.95
N ALA A 115 12.61 16.68 6.91
CA ALA A 115 13.25 17.78 7.62
C ALA A 115 13.74 18.83 6.62
N ILE A 116 13.48 20.09 6.91
CA ILE A 116 13.87 21.24 6.08
C ILE A 116 14.70 22.18 6.93
N ARG A 117 15.85 22.59 6.39
CA ARG A 117 16.66 23.67 6.97
C ARG A 117 16.90 24.74 5.91
N MET A 118 16.81 25.99 6.31
CA MET A 118 16.99 27.12 5.42
C MET A 118 17.68 28.26 6.17
N PRO A 119 18.71 28.92 5.59
CA PRO A 119 19.34 30.06 6.21
C PRO A 119 18.32 31.21 6.31
N ARG A 120 18.34 31.91 7.43
CA ARG A 120 17.50 33.09 7.64
C ARG A 120 18.04 34.25 6.81
N GLN A 121 17.14 35.09 6.25
CA GLN A 121 17.53 36.32 5.58
C GLN A 121 17.97 37.38 6.59
N ASP A 122 18.80 38.32 6.11
CA ASP A 122 19.24 39.46 6.89
C ASP A 122 18.07 40.17 7.54
N SER A 123 18.21 40.42 8.80
CA SER A 123 17.22 41.03 9.66
C SER A 123 17.77 42.34 10.22
N PHE A 124 16.90 43.15 10.81
CA PHE A 124 17.30 44.34 11.55
C PHE A 124 18.25 43.95 12.72
N ALA A 125 18.05 42.78 13.31
CA ALA A 125 18.96 42.25 14.33
C ALA A 125 20.38 42.02 13.80
N GLY A 126 20.55 41.69 12.51
CA GLY A 126 21.85 41.56 11.84
C GLY A 126 22.62 42.89 11.81
N LEU A 127 21.93 44.04 11.70
CA LEU A 127 22.56 45.36 11.80
C LEU A 127 23.13 45.66 13.22
N LEU A 128 22.59 44.95 14.22
CA LEU A 128 23.05 45.05 15.62
C LEU A 128 24.10 43.99 15.95
N GLY A 129 24.61 43.25 14.95
CA GLY A 129 25.62 42.18 15.12
C GLY A 129 25.07 40.88 15.72
N LEU A 130 23.75 40.73 15.80
CA LEU A 130 23.08 39.48 16.23
C LEU A 130 22.93 38.56 15.03
N ALA A 131 23.68 37.46 14.98
CA ALA A 131 23.57 36.50 13.91
C ALA A 131 22.19 35.79 13.97
N PRO A 132 21.40 35.84 12.90
CA PRO A 132 20.14 35.08 12.85
C PRO A 132 20.47 33.59 12.76
N GLY A 133 19.78 32.77 13.56
CA GLY A 133 19.85 31.31 13.44
C GLY A 133 19.11 30.79 12.19
N ASP A 134 19.43 29.58 11.78
CA ASP A 134 18.71 28.93 10.68
C ASP A 134 17.22 28.68 11.03
N LEU A 135 16.38 28.73 10.00
CA LEU A 135 15.01 28.25 10.07
C LEU A 135 15.01 26.74 9.89
N ALA A 136 14.31 26.03 10.75
CA ALA A 136 14.15 24.59 10.65
C ALA A 136 12.68 24.20 10.86
N ALA A 137 12.23 23.24 10.08
CA ALA A 137 10.93 22.61 10.26
C ALA A 137 11.03 21.14 9.94
N ASP A 138 10.29 20.30 10.64
CA ASP A 138 10.16 18.89 10.30
C ASP A 138 8.71 18.45 10.46
N ALA A 139 8.35 17.46 9.65
CA ALA A 139 7.04 16.82 9.70
C ALA A 139 7.21 15.32 9.47
N THR A 140 6.43 14.54 10.18
CA THR A 140 6.35 13.10 9.98
C THR A 140 4.93 12.76 9.54
N ALA A 141 4.78 12.13 8.39
CA ALA A 141 3.52 11.58 7.96
C ALA A 141 3.51 10.07 8.18
N ILE A 142 2.43 9.57 8.74
CA ILE A 142 2.21 8.16 9.01
C ILE A 142 1.10 7.67 8.09
N LEU A 143 1.37 6.57 7.41
CA LEU A 143 0.35 5.79 6.71
C LEU A 143 -0.33 4.88 7.73
N SER A 144 -1.37 5.37 8.39
CA SER A 144 -2.15 4.62 9.37
C SER A 144 -3.30 3.88 8.68
N GLY A 145 -3.67 2.71 9.23
CA GLY A 145 -4.82 1.95 8.72
C GLY A 145 -4.58 1.28 7.37
N ARG A 146 -3.35 0.80 7.10
CA ARG A 146 -3.08 -0.07 5.94
C ARG A 146 -4.05 -1.24 5.94
N ARG A 147 -5.17 -1.06 5.25
CA ARG A 147 -6.08 -2.16 5.00
C ARG A 147 -5.41 -3.12 4.04
N LYS A 148 -5.02 -4.25 4.54
CA LYS A 148 -4.56 -5.36 3.71
C LYS A 148 -5.80 -6.11 3.29
N LEU A 149 -6.00 -6.28 1.99
CA LEU A 149 -7.10 -7.07 1.45
C LEU A 149 -6.61 -8.50 1.24
N CYS A 150 -7.26 -9.47 1.86
CA CYS A 150 -6.94 -10.88 1.66
C CYS A 150 -7.98 -11.60 0.80
N VAL A 151 -9.24 -11.22 0.92
CA VAL A 151 -10.32 -11.82 0.14
C VAL A 151 -11.20 -10.74 -0.46
N LEU A 152 -11.35 -10.75 -1.79
CA LEU A 152 -12.28 -9.92 -2.53
C LEU A 152 -13.18 -10.80 -3.41
N ALA A 153 -14.47 -10.83 -3.10
CA ALA A 153 -15.47 -11.45 -3.96
C ALA A 153 -16.09 -10.39 -4.88
N LEU A 154 -15.92 -10.57 -6.19
CA LEU A 154 -16.21 -9.54 -7.21
C LEU A 154 -17.67 -9.48 -7.66
N ASP A 155 -18.45 -10.55 -7.48
CA ASP A 155 -19.85 -10.58 -7.96
C ASP A 155 -20.69 -9.52 -7.24
N ALA A 156 -21.19 -8.54 -8.00
CA ALA A 156 -21.92 -7.41 -7.43
C ALA A 156 -23.40 -7.68 -7.16
N ALA A 157 -23.96 -8.77 -7.70
CA ALA A 157 -25.42 -9.03 -7.69
C ALA A 157 -25.82 -10.31 -6.96
N ALA A 158 -24.96 -11.33 -6.99
CA ALA A 158 -25.33 -12.64 -6.49
C ALA A 158 -25.47 -12.67 -4.96
N ALA A 159 -26.39 -13.50 -4.48
CA ALA A 159 -26.36 -13.93 -3.09
C ALA A 159 -25.16 -14.83 -2.82
N GLU A 160 -24.74 -14.92 -1.56
CA GLU A 160 -23.73 -15.88 -1.10
C GLU A 160 -22.40 -15.80 -1.85
N THR A 161 -21.99 -14.57 -2.20
CA THR A 161 -20.73 -14.33 -2.93
C THR A 161 -19.53 -14.78 -2.10
N VAL A 162 -19.59 -14.61 -0.79
CA VAL A 162 -18.76 -15.28 0.20
C VAL A 162 -19.64 -16.20 1.01
N HIS A 163 -19.50 -17.51 0.80
CA HIS A 163 -20.35 -18.50 1.45
C HIS A 163 -19.52 -19.49 2.29
N LEU A 164 -19.76 -19.49 3.58
CA LEU A 164 -19.13 -20.38 4.55
C LEU A 164 -20.15 -21.40 5.04
N LYS A 165 -19.91 -22.67 4.71
CA LYS A 165 -20.79 -23.80 5.04
C LYS A 165 -20.19 -24.69 6.11
N SER A 166 -21.05 -25.33 6.89
CA SER A 166 -20.70 -26.50 7.71
C SER A 166 -19.40 -26.39 8.48
N ASN A 167 -19.40 -25.69 9.62
CA ASN A 167 -18.23 -25.56 10.52
C ASN A 167 -16.95 -25.05 9.87
N SER A 168 -17.04 -24.25 8.82
CA SER A 168 -15.89 -23.67 8.12
C SER A 168 -15.18 -22.63 8.94
N TRP A 169 -13.85 -22.58 8.83
CA TRP A 169 -13.02 -21.58 9.46
C TRP A 169 -12.28 -20.76 8.40
N LEU A 170 -12.41 -19.45 8.47
CA LEU A 170 -11.64 -18.51 7.65
C LEU A 170 -10.79 -17.64 8.58
N THR A 171 -9.47 -17.77 8.46
CA THR A 171 -8.50 -17.02 9.27
C THR A 171 -7.77 -16.00 8.41
N ALA A 172 -8.08 -14.72 8.61
CA ALA A 172 -7.52 -13.55 7.91
C ALA A 172 -7.17 -12.45 8.94
N ARG A 173 -6.33 -12.78 9.93
CA ARG A 173 -6.15 -11.98 11.17
C ARG A 173 -5.77 -10.53 10.92
N ASP A 174 -4.86 -10.30 9.96
CA ASP A 174 -4.24 -9.00 9.72
C ASP A 174 -4.75 -8.35 8.43
N CYS A 175 -5.90 -8.80 7.92
CA CYS A 175 -6.43 -8.34 6.65
C CYS A 175 -7.96 -8.43 6.56
N ASP A 176 -8.49 -7.79 5.53
CA ASP A 176 -9.92 -7.65 5.29
C ASP A 176 -10.45 -8.73 4.34
N VAL A 177 -11.68 -9.14 4.61
CA VAL A 177 -12.53 -9.96 3.72
C VAL A 177 -13.64 -9.07 3.18
N HIS A 178 -13.76 -8.95 1.86
CA HIS A 178 -14.71 -8.05 1.22
C HIS A 178 -15.60 -8.77 0.20
N SER A 179 -16.89 -8.49 0.26
CA SER A 179 -17.88 -8.92 -0.73
C SER A 179 -18.49 -7.70 -1.43
N ASN A 180 -18.39 -7.66 -2.76
CA ASN A 180 -19.02 -6.62 -3.58
C ASN A 180 -20.53 -6.82 -3.77
N ALA A 181 -21.07 -7.94 -3.34
CA ALA A 181 -22.47 -8.25 -3.54
C ALA A 181 -23.38 -7.28 -2.79
N ARG A 182 -24.27 -6.61 -3.51
CA ARG A 182 -25.30 -5.73 -2.96
C ARG A 182 -26.51 -6.48 -2.42
N HIS A 183 -26.52 -7.79 -2.57
CA HIS A 183 -27.58 -8.64 -2.04
C HIS A 183 -27.56 -8.65 -0.51
N ALA A 184 -28.73 -8.72 0.14
CA ALA A 184 -28.86 -8.77 1.59
C ALA A 184 -28.10 -9.95 2.25
N ALA A 185 -27.84 -11.02 1.50
CA ALA A 185 -27.02 -12.16 1.86
C ALA A 185 -25.71 -12.19 1.07
N GLY A 186 -25.03 -11.06 0.87
CA GLY A 186 -23.76 -10.99 0.15
C GLY A 186 -22.65 -11.81 0.81
N VAL A 187 -22.65 -11.88 2.14
CA VAL A 187 -21.86 -12.83 2.93
C VAL A 187 -22.83 -13.75 3.65
N ALA A 188 -22.75 -15.05 3.38
CA ALA A 188 -23.61 -16.05 3.99
C ALA A 188 -22.81 -17.03 4.85
N SER A 189 -23.36 -17.43 5.99
CA SER A 189 -22.74 -18.34 6.93
C SER A 189 -23.73 -19.30 7.57
N ASP A 190 -23.42 -20.58 7.53
CA ASP A 190 -24.19 -21.60 8.24
C ASP A 190 -23.85 -21.58 9.76
N SER A 191 -24.38 -22.52 10.52
CA SER A 191 -24.02 -22.72 11.93
C SER A 191 -22.58 -23.28 12.08
N GLY A 192 -21.94 -22.98 13.21
CA GLY A 192 -20.60 -23.48 13.54
C GLY A 192 -19.44 -22.81 12.79
N ILE A 193 -19.72 -21.77 12.01
CA ILE A 193 -18.74 -21.01 11.26
C ILE A 193 -17.91 -20.12 12.17
N GLN A 194 -16.60 -20.03 11.91
CA GLN A 194 -15.71 -19.05 12.53
C GLN A 194 -14.97 -18.25 11.47
N VAL A 195 -15.12 -16.94 11.50
CA VAL A 195 -14.34 -16.00 10.72
C VAL A 195 -13.52 -15.15 11.65
N THR A 196 -12.20 -15.17 11.49
CA THR A 196 -11.28 -14.27 12.19
C THR A 196 -10.64 -13.37 11.12
N ALA A 197 -10.98 -12.09 11.12
CA ALA A 197 -10.46 -11.12 10.16
C ALA A 197 -10.28 -9.77 10.86
N ALA A 198 -9.42 -8.90 10.33
CA ALA A 198 -9.36 -7.52 10.81
C ALA A 198 -10.72 -6.85 10.58
N LYS A 199 -11.30 -7.07 9.41
CA LYS A 199 -12.63 -6.60 9.04
C LYS A 199 -13.30 -7.53 8.03
N VAL A 200 -14.61 -7.75 8.18
CA VAL A 200 -15.45 -8.38 7.16
C VAL A 200 -16.45 -7.34 6.67
N CYS A 201 -16.39 -7.02 5.39
CA CYS A 201 -17.18 -5.98 4.75
C CYS A 201 -18.06 -6.56 3.65
N SER A 202 -19.35 -6.26 3.65
CA SER A 202 -20.27 -6.59 2.57
C SER A 202 -20.86 -5.32 1.97
N ALA A 203 -20.90 -5.20 0.64
CA ALA A 203 -21.58 -4.08 -0.01
C ALA A 203 -23.12 -4.15 0.17
N GLY A 204 -23.65 -5.35 0.41
CA GLY A 204 -25.02 -5.55 0.87
C GLY A 204 -25.05 -5.98 2.33
N GLY A 205 -25.52 -7.18 2.61
CA GLY A 205 -25.72 -7.64 3.97
C GLY A 205 -25.05 -8.97 4.30
N PHE A 206 -25.44 -9.48 5.46
CA PHE A 206 -25.00 -10.75 6.01
C PHE A 206 -26.21 -11.62 6.29
N SER A 207 -26.09 -12.92 6.07
CA SER A 207 -27.09 -13.91 6.46
C SER A 207 -26.48 -15.08 7.23
N GLY A 208 -27.31 -15.73 8.07
CA GLY A 208 -26.91 -16.91 8.84
C GLY A 208 -26.36 -16.59 10.24
N GLN A 209 -25.74 -17.62 10.86
CA GLN A 209 -25.42 -17.64 12.31
C GLN A 209 -23.92 -17.79 12.59
N GLY A 210 -23.05 -17.44 11.64
CA GLY A 210 -21.60 -17.53 11.80
C GLY A 210 -21.06 -16.61 12.90
N SER A 211 -20.00 -17.04 13.59
CA SER A 211 -19.23 -16.25 14.55
C SER A 211 -18.14 -15.47 13.82
N PHE A 212 -18.13 -14.15 14.01
CA PHE A 212 -17.16 -13.25 13.42
C PHE A 212 -16.32 -12.60 14.51
N ARG A 213 -15.00 -12.83 14.47
CA ARG A 213 -14.02 -12.15 15.30
C ARG A 213 -13.34 -11.06 14.47
N GLY A 214 -13.49 -9.81 14.90
CA GLY A 214 -13.09 -8.61 14.17
C GLY A 214 -14.31 -7.73 13.84
N SER A 215 -14.08 -6.66 13.07
CA SER A 215 -15.12 -5.72 12.66
C SER A 215 -16.01 -6.33 11.56
N ARG A 216 -17.33 -6.26 11.71
CA ARG A 216 -18.31 -6.66 10.68
C ARG A 216 -19.10 -5.44 10.23
N MET A 217 -19.13 -5.16 8.92
CA MET A 217 -19.79 -3.98 8.36
C MET A 217 -20.59 -4.35 7.10
N SER A 218 -21.83 -3.87 7.02
CA SER A 218 -22.67 -3.86 5.83
C SER A 218 -22.60 -2.51 5.10
N ASP A 219 -23.20 -2.42 3.94
CA ASP A 219 -23.28 -1.21 3.11
C ASP A 219 -21.91 -0.61 2.76
N CYS A 220 -20.92 -1.46 2.62
CA CYS A 220 -19.59 -1.05 2.24
C CYS A 220 -19.55 -0.63 0.76
N ALA A 221 -18.69 0.34 0.44
CA ALA A 221 -18.42 0.67 -0.95
C ALA A 221 -17.82 -0.54 -1.67
N ALA A 222 -18.32 -0.84 -2.87
CA ALA A 222 -17.75 -1.89 -3.70
C ALA A 222 -16.33 -1.53 -4.12
N ILE A 223 -15.45 -2.51 -4.11
CA ILE A 223 -14.05 -2.37 -4.56
C ILE A 223 -13.99 -2.76 -6.03
N PRO A 224 -13.60 -1.86 -6.95
CA PRO A 224 -13.37 -2.23 -8.35
C PRO A 224 -12.35 -3.36 -8.45
N ASP A 225 -12.45 -4.19 -9.50
CA ASP A 225 -11.46 -5.22 -9.73
C ASP A 225 -10.05 -4.62 -9.88
N PRO A 226 -9.17 -4.85 -8.90
CA PRO A 226 -7.85 -4.22 -8.88
C PRO A 226 -6.91 -4.75 -9.96
N LEU A 227 -7.23 -5.89 -10.54
CA LEU A 227 -6.44 -6.55 -11.58
C LEU A 227 -7.08 -6.44 -12.98
N ALA A 228 -8.17 -5.70 -13.15
CA ALA A 228 -8.86 -5.53 -14.43
C ALA A 228 -7.94 -5.04 -15.57
N GLY A 229 -6.97 -4.16 -15.25
CA GLY A 229 -5.98 -3.65 -16.18
C GLY A 229 -4.71 -4.50 -16.34
N ARG A 230 -4.60 -5.65 -15.66
CA ARG A 230 -3.40 -6.50 -15.75
C ARG A 230 -3.33 -7.18 -17.12
N ALA A 231 -2.18 -7.08 -17.79
CA ALA A 231 -1.96 -7.76 -19.07
C ALA A 231 -2.03 -9.29 -18.89
N THR A 232 -2.68 -9.96 -19.84
CA THR A 232 -2.73 -11.43 -19.90
C THR A 232 -1.47 -11.98 -20.54
N PRO A 233 -0.89 -13.08 -20.01
CA PRO A 233 0.18 -13.78 -20.71
C PRO A 233 -0.29 -14.29 -22.08
N ALA A 234 0.55 -14.18 -23.08
CA ALA A 234 0.27 -14.77 -24.39
C ALA A 234 0.58 -16.29 -24.36
N PRO A 235 -0.34 -17.16 -24.79
CA PRO A 235 -0.04 -18.58 -24.96
C PRO A 235 1.07 -18.78 -26.00
N GLY A 236 2.08 -19.57 -25.66
CA GLY A 236 3.09 -20.03 -26.60
C GLY A 236 2.64 -21.30 -27.34
N PRO A 237 3.52 -21.91 -28.15
CA PRO A 237 3.26 -23.21 -28.73
C PRO A 237 3.09 -24.27 -27.62
N CYS A 238 2.24 -25.26 -27.89
CA CYS A 238 2.05 -26.38 -26.97
C CYS A 238 3.34 -27.13 -26.76
N LEU A 239 3.68 -27.44 -25.51
CA LEU A 239 4.80 -28.28 -25.20
C LEU A 239 4.60 -29.68 -25.80
N PRO A 240 5.62 -30.26 -26.46
CA PRO A 240 5.54 -31.64 -26.93
C PRO A 240 5.63 -32.60 -25.75
N GLY A 241 4.87 -33.71 -25.80
CA GLY A 241 4.92 -34.76 -24.79
C GLY A 241 3.64 -34.83 -23.93
N THR A 242 3.73 -35.57 -22.85
CA THR A 242 2.58 -35.89 -22.01
C THR A 242 2.27 -34.78 -21.03
N SER A 243 1.06 -34.26 -21.12
CA SER A 243 0.46 -33.45 -20.04
C SER A 243 0.01 -34.30 -18.83
N VAL A 244 0.45 -35.53 -18.73
CA VAL A 244 0.07 -36.47 -17.67
C VAL A 244 1.34 -37.02 -16.99
N ILE A 245 1.47 -36.74 -15.70
CA ILE A 245 2.52 -37.27 -14.83
C ILE A 245 1.84 -38.10 -13.75
N ASP A 246 1.52 -39.35 -14.11
CA ASP A 246 0.81 -40.28 -13.22
C ASP A 246 1.54 -41.61 -13.08
N ARG A 247 2.70 -41.78 -13.70
CA ARG A 247 3.37 -43.06 -13.76
C ARG A 247 4.74 -42.97 -13.12
N GLY A 248 4.92 -43.76 -12.13
CA GLY A 248 6.23 -43.96 -11.56
C GLY A 248 6.16 -44.91 -10.39
N THR A 249 7.29 -45.61 -10.18
CA THR A 249 7.61 -46.21 -8.90
C THR A 249 7.34 -45.15 -7.83
N PRO A 250 6.76 -45.50 -6.68
CA PRO A 250 6.59 -44.54 -5.58
C PRO A 250 7.87 -43.73 -5.32
N GLY A 251 7.78 -42.42 -5.30
CA GLY A 251 8.91 -41.51 -5.13
C GLY A 251 9.67 -41.14 -6.42
N SER A 252 9.14 -41.45 -7.61
CA SER A 252 9.72 -40.95 -8.87
C SER A 252 9.73 -39.44 -8.92
N ARG A 253 10.89 -38.85 -9.23
CA ARG A 253 11.09 -37.39 -9.26
C ARG A 253 11.00 -36.86 -10.68
N HIS A 254 10.20 -35.86 -10.88
CA HIS A 254 9.99 -35.19 -12.16
C HIS A 254 10.28 -33.72 -12.07
N ARG A 255 10.92 -33.15 -13.09
CA ARG A 255 11.01 -31.72 -13.30
C ARG A 255 10.05 -31.34 -14.43
N VAL A 256 9.22 -30.37 -14.20
CA VAL A 256 8.19 -29.95 -15.16
C VAL A 256 8.52 -28.52 -15.59
N PRO A 257 8.86 -28.31 -16.88
CA PRO A 257 9.23 -26.99 -17.38
C PRO A 257 8.02 -26.06 -17.48
N ALA A 258 8.26 -24.74 -17.33
CA ALA A 258 7.28 -23.73 -17.66
C ALA A 258 6.97 -23.73 -19.17
N GLY A 259 5.73 -23.41 -19.54
CA GLY A 259 5.30 -23.38 -20.94
C GLY A 259 3.80 -23.59 -21.11
N THR A 260 3.35 -23.86 -22.35
CA THR A 260 1.93 -24.02 -22.66
C THR A 260 1.54 -25.49 -22.68
N TYR A 261 0.61 -25.88 -21.80
CA TYR A 261 0.02 -27.20 -21.66
C TYR A 261 -1.35 -27.22 -22.30
N CYS A 262 -1.43 -27.70 -23.54
CA CYS A 262 -2.68 -27.80 -24.30
C CYS A 262 -3.46 -29.06 -23.85
N GLY A 263 -4.75 -28.86 -23.50
CA GLY A 263 -5.58 -29.93 -22.94
C GLY A 263 -5.43 -30.11 -21.43
N GLY A 264 -4.62 -29.27 -20.78
CA GLY A 264 -4.41 -29.31 -19.32
C GLY A 264 -3.12 -29.99 -18.89
N LEU A 265 -2.91 -30.07 -17.57
CA LEU A 265 -1.77 -30.75 -16.94
C LEU A 265 -2.29 -31.59 -15.77
N PHE A 266 -2.06 -32.90 -15.84
CA PHE A 266 -2.41 -33.84 -14.77
C PHE A 266 -1.17 -34.34 -14.07
N ILE A 267 -1.12 -34.22 -12.75
CA ILE A 267 -0.05 -34.71 -11.87
C ILE A 267 -0.70 -35.62 -10.82
N GLY A 268 -0.39 -36.88 -10.81
CA GLY A 268 -1.04 -37.85 -9.94
C GLY A 268 -0.11 -38.96 -9.43
N GLY A 269 -0.71 -40.04 -8.93
CA GLY A 269 -0.03 -41.17 -8.35
C GLY A 269 0.75 -40.85 -7.08
N ASN A 270 1.98 -41.36 -6.96
CA ASN A 270 2.91 -41.06 -5.87
C ASN A 270 4.13 -40.27 -6.39
N SER A 271 3.94 -39.44 -7.43
CA SER A 271 5.02 -38.69 -8.05
C SER A 271 5.48 -37.51 -7.19
N VAL A 272 6.80 -37.28 -7.18
CA VAL A 272 7.39 -36.06 -6.59
C VAL A 272 7.79 -35.16 -7.74
N VAL A 273 7.13 -33.97 -7.79
CA VAL A 273 7.26 -33.05 -8.91
C VAL A 273 7.83 -31.73 -8.44
N THR A 274 8.89 -31.28 -9.10
CA THR A 274 9.40 -29.91 -8.98
C THR A 274 9.02 -29.14 -10.24
N LEU A 275 8.22 -28.11 -10.08
CA LEU A 275 7.90 -27.17 -11.15
C LEU A 275 9.06 -26.19 -11.33
N GLU A 276 9.53 -26.02 -12.54
CA GLU A 276 10.59 -25.04 -12.83
C GLU A 276 10.01 -23.61 -12.81
N PRO A 277 10.79 -22.60 -12.35
CA PRO A 277 10.31 -21.22 -12.32
C PRO A 277 9.82 -20.73 -13.67
N GLY A 278 8.66 -20.04 -13.69
CA GLY A 278 8.14 -19.45 -14.91
C GLY A 278 6.61 -19.46 -15.02
N THR A 279 6.13 -19.19 -16.24
CA THR A 279 4.70 -19.12 -16.55
C THR A 279 4.20 -20.43 -17.14
N TYR A 280 3.21 -21.01 -16.50
CA TYR A 280 2.49 -22.20 -16.95
C TYR A 280 1.16 -21.78 -17.56
N VAL A 281 1.03 -21.89 -18.87
CA VAL A 281 -0.24 -21.63 -19.56
C VAL A 281 -1.02 -22.93 -19.65
N ILE A 282 -2.07 -23.05 -18.87
CA ILE A 282 -2.98 -24.18 -18.88
C ILE A 282 -4.13 -23.87 -19.84
N SER A 283 -4.13 -24.50 -21.02
CA SER A 283 -5.02 -24.15 -22.11
C SER A 283 -6.00 -25.27 -22.43
N GLY A 284 -7.30 -24.98 -22.38
CA GLY A 284 -8.36 -25.86 -22.84
C GLY A 284 -8.73 -27.05 -21.93
N GLY A 285 -7.92 -27.35 -20.93
CA GLY A 285 -8.13 -28.40 -19.93
C GLY A 285 -7.71 -27.97 -18.52
N PRO A 286 -7.93 -28.79 -17.50
CA PRO A 286 -7.61 -28.45 -16.12
C PRO A 286 -6.13 -28.67 -15.77
N LEU A 287 -5.66 -27.95 -14.76
CA LEU A 287 -4.52 -28.34 -13.92
C LEU A 287 -5.06 -29.22 -12.79
N VAL A 288 -4.68 -30.48 -12.77
CA VAL A 288 -5.10 -31.42 -11.72
C VAL A 288 -3.87 -31.92 -10.98
N ILE A 289 -3.88 -31.79 -9.66
CA ILE A 289 -2.93 -32.42 -8.76
C ILE A 289 -3.74 -33.34 -7.87
N ASP A 290 -3.49 -34.64 -7.96
CA ASP A 290 -4.33 -35.67 -7.34
C ASP A 290 -3.52 -36.79 -6.69
N SER A 291 -4.22 -37.69 -6.04
CA SER A 291 -3.67 -38.89 -5.34
C SER A 291 -2.71 -38.47 -4.21
N ASN A 292 -1.49 -39.04 -4.20
CA ASN A 292 -0.44 -38.70 -3.24
C ASN A 292 0.71 -37.90 -3.90
N ALA A 293 0.43 -37.20 -5.01
CA ALA A 293 1.44 -36.42 -5.68
C ALA A 293 1.97 -35.32 -4.72
N ASP A 294 3.30 -35.10 -4.76
CA ASP A 294 3.99 -34.10 -3.97
C ASP A 294 4.58 -33.06 -4.94
N VAL A 295 4.00 -31.88 -4.98
CA VAL A 295 4.30 -30.83 -5.97
C VAL A 295 4.81 -29.59 -5.28
N ALA A 296 6.04 -29.21 -5.62
CA ALA A 296 6.67 -27.99 -5.16
C ALA A 296 7.10 -27.11 -6.34
N GLY A 297 7.03 -25.79 -6.17
CA GLY A 297 7.48 -24.84 -7.18
C GLY A 297 7.68 -23.43 -6.65
N ASP A 298 8.90 -22.92 -6.78
CA ASP A 298 9.26 -21.55 -6.47
C ASP A 298 9.23 -20.71 -7.75
N GLY A 299 8.63 -19.52 -7.69
CA GLY A 299 8.55 -18.61 -8.83
C GLY A 299 7.65 -19.11 -9.95
N VAL A 300 6.56 -19.82 -9.63
CA VAL A 300 5.63 -20.41 -10.59
C VAL A 300 4.32 -19.63 -10.66
N GLY A 301 3.84 -19.36 -11.87
CA GLY A 301 2.56 -18.71 -12.09
C GLY A 301 1.73 -19.43 -13.15
N PHE A 302 0.45 -19.65 -12.86
CA PHE A 302 -0.45 -20.38 -13.73
C PHE A 302 -1.47 -19.45 -14.39
N TYR A 303 -1.43 -19.38 -15.72
CA TYR A 303 -2.47 -18.72 -16.53
C TYR A 303 -3.45 -19.76 -17.05
N LEU A 304 -4.71 -19.63 -16.64
CA LEU A 304 -5.78 -20.59 -16.93
C LEU A 304 -6.67 -20.03 -18.06
N THR A 305 -6.53 -20.56 -19.28
CA THR A 305 -7.22 -20.05 -20.46
C THR A 305 -7.94 -21.15 -21.26
N GLY A 306 -8.97 -20.77 -22.00
CA GLY A 306 -9.80 -21.70 -22.77
C GLY A 306 -10.94 -22.35 -21.97
N ALA A 307 -11.70 -23.25 -22.60
CA ALA A 307 -13.03 -23.64 -22.13
C ALA A 307 -13.04 -24.33 -20.75
N ASN A 308 -12.09 -25.21 -20.46
CA ASN A 308 -12.10 -26.07 -19.26
C ASN A 308 -10.91 -25.80 -18.31
N ALA A 309 -10.16 -24.74 -18.55
CA ALA A 309 -8.99 -24.45 -17.73
C ALA A 309 -9.41 -24.02 -16.33
N ARG A 310 -9.05 -24.81 -15.34
CA ARG A 310 -9.26 -24.61 -13.91
C ARG A 310 -8.17 -25.33 -13.15
N PHE A 311 -7.99 -25.06 -11.88
CA PHE A 311 -7.12 -25.87 -11.03
C PHE A 311 -7.95 -26.72 -10.06
N GLN A 312 -7.44 -27.92 -9.76
CA GLN A 312 -8.05 -28.87 -8.84
C GLN A 312 -6.95 -29.57 -8.05
N PHE A 313 -6.97 -29.40 -6.73
CA PHE A 313 -6.07 -30.10 -5.80
C PHE A 313 -6.91 -31.11 -5.03
N LEU A 314 -6.75 -32.38 -5.36
CA LEU A 314 -7.64 -33.46 -4.95
C LEU A 314 -6.94 -34.43 -4.01
N SER A 315 -7.72 -35.26 -3.35
CA SER A 315 -7.25 -36.37 -2.51
C SER A 315 -6.18 -35.96 -1.49
N ASN A 316 -5.01 -36.59 -1.50
CA ASN A 316 -3.88 -36.34 -0.60
C ASN A 316 -2.73 -35.57 -1.26
N ALA A 317 -3.02 -34.87 -2.36
CA ALA A 317 -2.01 -34.11 -3.09
C ALA A 317 -1.34 -33.06 -2.20
N ARG A 318 -0.01 -33.10 -2.11
CA ARG A 318 0.79 -32.11 -1.39
C ARG A 318 1.12 -30.97 -2.34
N VAL A 319 0.87 -29.74 -1.92
CA VAL A 319 1.09 -28.56 -2.75
C VAL A 319 1.84 -27.50 -1.94
N ASP A 320 2.97 -27.07 -2.50
CA ASP A 320 3.84 -26.02 -1.95
C ASP A 320 4.30 -25.12 -3.11
N LEU A 321 3.69 -23.93 -3.24
CA LEU A 321 3.85 -23.06 -4.39
C LEU A 321 4.07 -21.60 -4.00
N ASP A 322 5.10 -20.98 -4.59
CA ASP A 322 5.36 -19.55 -4.52
C ASP A 322 5.21 -18.88 -5.90
N ALA A 323 4.52 -17.75 -5.93
CA ALA A 323 4.33 -16.99 -7.16
C ALA A 323 5.63 -16.36 -7.68
N PRO A 324 5.70 -16.01 -8.98
CA PRO A 324 6.89 -15.40 -9.55
C PRO A 324 7.19 -14.03 -8.97
N THR A 325 8.48 -13.73 -8.81
CA THR A 325 8.96 -12.40 -8.39
C THR A 325 9.02 -11.40 -9.54
N GLY A 326 8.98 -11.88 -10.79
CA GLY A 326 9.07 -11.05 -12.01
C GLY A 326 8.24 -11.61 -13.15
N GLY A 327 8.26 -10.90 -14.29
CA GLY A 327 7.52 -11.31 -15.48
C GLY A 327 6.01 -10.98 -15.45
N PRO A 328 5.25 -11.52 -16.42
CA PRO A 328 3.83 -11.17 -16.59
C PRO A 328 2.95 -11.58 -15.42
N LEU A 329 3.31 -12.65 -14.71
CA LEU A 329 2.61 -13.15 -13.53
C LEU A 329 3.30 -12.79 -12.20
N ALA A 330 4.15 -11.74 -12.16
CA ALA A 330 4.77 -11.31 -10.92
C ALA A 330 3.72 -11.11 -9.80
N GLY A 331 3.84 -11.87 -8.71
CA GLY A 331 2.91 -11.85 -7.58
C GLY A 331 1.58 -12.61 -7.78
N LEU A 332 1.36 -13.19 -8.95
CA LEU A 332 0.16 -13.96 -9.30
C LEU A 332 0.49 -15.44 -9.35
N LEU A 333 -0.05 -16.22 -8.43
CA LEU A 333 0.07 -17.66 -8.42
C LEU A 333 -0.90 -18.28 -9.43
N PHE A 334 -2.17 -17.84 -9.40
CA PHE A 334 -3.19 -18.23 -10.38
C PHE A 334 -3.83 -17.00 -11.02
N TYR A 335 -3.95 -17.04 -12.33
CA TYR A 335 -4.58 -16.00 -13.11
C TYR A 335 -5.57 -16.63 -14.11
N GLU A 336 -6.86 -16.55 -13.82
CA GLU A 336 -7.91 -17.00 -14.74
C GLU A 336 -8.11 -15.95 -15.83
N ASP A 337 -8.26 -16.43 -17.07
CA ASP A 337 -8.60 -15.60 -18.22
C ASP A 337 -9.94 -14.88 -18.01
N ARG A 338 -9.96 -13.56 -18.19
CA ARG A 338 -11.18 -12.76 -18.09
C ARG A 338 -12.22 -13.07 -19.16
N GLY A 339 -11.82 -13.72 -20.27
CA GLY A 339 -12.71 -14.28 -21.29
C GLY A 339 -13.27 -15.67 -20.95
N ALA A 340 -12.92 -16.22 -19.78
CA ALA A 340 -13.40 -17.53 -19.35
C ALA A 340 -14.93 -17.55 -19.14
N GLY A 341 -15.53 -18.73 -19.24
CA GLY A 341 -16.93 -18.94 -18.86
C GLY A 341 -17.16 -18.67 -17.38
N GLU A 342 -18.33 -18.13 -17.09
CA GLU A 342 -18.68 -17.76 -15.72
C GLU A 342 -18.89 -18.98 -14.81
N MET A 343 -18.65 -18.77 -13.52
CA MET A 343 -18.89 -19.73 -12.43
C MET A 343 -18.13 -21.05 -12.56
N ARG A 344 -16.98 -21.03 -13.21
CA ARG A 344 -16.06 -22.16 -13.21
C ARG A 344 -15.55 -22.42 -11.79
N GLU A 345 -15.57 -23.67 -11.35
CA GLU A 345 -15.12 -24.03 -10.01
C GLU A 345 -13.64 -24.42 -10.02
N HIS A 346 -12.86 -23.71 -9.21
CA HIS A 346 -11.48 -24.05 -8.87
C HIS A 346 -11.49 -24.67 -7.47
N GLU A 347 -10.92 -25.86 -7.33
CA GLU A 347 -11.16 -26.69 -6.16
C GLU A 347 -9.89 -26.99 -5.36
N ILE A 348 -9.97 -26.82 -4.05
CA ILE A 348 -8.98 -27.26 -3.08
C ILE A 348 -9.67 -28.26 -2.15
N LYS A 349 -9.54 -29.56 -2.45
CA LYS A 349 -10.09 -30.65 -1.66
C LYS A 349 -9.01 -31.41 -0.88
N SER A 350 -7.74 -31.22 -1.25
CA SER A 350 -6.65 -31.85 -0.51
C SER A 350 -6.40 -31.20 0.84
N ASN A 351 -6.11 -32.03 1.82
CA ASN A 351 -5.74 -31.65 3.19
C ASN A 351 -4.26 -31.25 3.34
N TYR A 352 -3.47 -31.26 2.28
CA TYR A 352 -2.02 -31.09 2.33
C TYR A 352 -1.54 -29.90 1.46
N VAL A 353 -2.39 -28.93 1.23
CA VAL A 353 -2.03 -27.68 0.55
C VAL A 353 -1.47 -26.71 1.58
N SER A 354 -0.16 -26.80 1.85
CA SER A 354 0.47 -26.08 2.95
C SER A 354 0.83 -24.64 2.59
N ASN A 355 1.27 -24.41 1.35
CA ASN A 355 1.73 -23.10 0.87
C ASN A 355 1.14 -22.75 -0.50
N MET A 356 0.59 -21.54 -0.60
CA MET A 356 0.17 -20.86 -1.82
C MET A 356 0.51 -19.38 -1.69
N THR A 357 1.82 -19.06 -1.63
CA THR A 357 2.27 -17.67 -1.51
C THR A 357 2.04 -16.94 -2.82
N GLY A 358 1.20 -15.91 -2.79
CA GLY A 358 0.86 -15.11 -3.96
C GLY A 358 -0.62 -14.77 -4.06
N THR A 359 -1.02 -14.28 -5.22
CA THR A 359 -2.39 -13.89 -5.50
C THR A 359 -3.11 -14.94 -6.35
N ILE A 360 -4.30 -15.31 -5.95
CA ILE A 360 -5.23 -16.16 -6.69
C ILE A 360 -6.30 -15.25 -7.30
N TYR A 361 -6.24 -15.06 -8.63
CA TYR A 361 -7.13 -14.18 -9.37
C TYR A 361 -8.06 -14.99 -10.29
N LEU A 362 -9.34 -15.04 -9.93
CA LEU A 362 -10.40 -15.83 -10.59
C LEU A 362 -11.63 -14.96 -10.88
N PRO A 363 -11.52 -13.97 -11.80
CA PRO A 363 -12.56 -12.95 -11.98
C PRO A 363 -13.88 -13.49 -12.50
N LYS A 364 -13.88 -14.64 -13.11
CA LYS A 364 -15.06 -15.35 -13.64
C LYS A 364 -15.42 -16.58 -12.81
N GLY A 365 -14.45 -17.14 -12.12
CA GLY A 365 -14.55 -18.41 -11.40
C GLY A 365 -14.95 -18.28 -9.94
N ARG A 366 -15.33 -19.42 -9.38
CA ARG A 366 -15.54 -19.61 -7.95
C ARG A 366 -14.39 -20.42 -7.37
N LEU A 367 -13.83 -19.96 -6.27
CA LEU A 367 -12.93 -20.77 -5.45
C LEU A 367 -13.75 -21.62 -4.48
N VAL A 368 -13.59 -22.92 -4.53
CA VAL A 368 -14.20 -23.89 -3.61
C VAL A 368 -13.11 -24.51 -2.76
N VAL A 369 -13.23 -24.38 -1.45
CA VAL A 369 -12.32 -25.03 -0.48
C VAL A 369 -13.12 -26.05 0.32
N ASP A 370 -12.70 -27.31 0.22
CA ASP A 370 -13.34 -28.47 0.83
C ASP A 370 -12.27 -29.38 1.46
N ALA A 371 -11.44 -28.80 2.33
CA ALA A 371 -10.35 -29.48 3.00
C ALA A 371 -10.54 -29.34 4.52
N THR A 372 -10.33 -30.41 5.26
CA THR A 372 -10.52 -30.43 6.73
C THR A 372 -9.30 -29.95 7.52
N ASN A 373 -8.11 -29.98 6.91
CA ASN A 373 -6.89 -29.41 7.48
C ASN A 373 -6.76 -27.92 7.14
N GLU A 374 -5.80 -27.26 7.76
CA GLU A 374 -5.48 -25.87 7.45
C GLU A 374 -4.81 -25.75 6.06
N VAL A 375 -5.48 -25.02 5.17
CA VAL A 375 -5.02 -24.73 3.82
C VAL A 375 -4.24 -23.42 3.82
N ALA A 376 -3.10 -23.34 3.16
CA ALA A 376 -2.24 -22.19 2.97
C ALA A 376 -1.70 -21.56 4.27
N GLN A 377 -1.62 -22.35 5.35
CA GLN A 377 -1.15 -21.85 6.66
C GLN A 377 0.32 -21.41 6.64
N GLN A 378 1.15 -22.00 5.78
CA GLN A 378 2.58 -21.69 5.64
C GLN A 378 2.86 -20.56 4.65
N SER A 379 1.85 -20.12 3.90
CA SER A 379 2.00 -19.03 2.96
C SER A 379 2.41 -17.75 3.67
N HIS A 380 3.39 -17.05 3.14
CA HIS A 380 3.77 -15.73 3.65
C HIS A 380 2.62 -14.73 3.46
N PHE A 381 2.02 -14.74 2.27
CA PHE A 381 0.75 -14.07 2.03
C PHE A 381 -0.08 -14.85 0.99
N THR A 382 -1.40 -14.76 1.13
CA THR A 382 -2.34 -15.25 0.12
C THR A 382 -3.44 -14.22 -0.05
N VAL A 383 -3.56 -13.67 -1.26
CA VAL A 383 -4.66 -12.76 -1.62
C VAL A 383 -5.57 -13.49 -2.61
N ILE A 384 -6.85 -13.54 -2.31
CA ILE A 384 -7.86 -14.18 -3.17
C ILE A 384 -8.78 -13.10 -3.74
N VAL A 385 -8.73 -12.94 -5.05
CA VAL A 385 -9.68 -12.11 -5.81
C VAL A 385 -10.44 -13.04 -6.73
N SER A 386 -11.66 -13.33 -6.40
CA SER A 386 -12.48 -14.28 -7.17
C SER A 386 -13.89 -13.74 -7.40
N ARG A 387 -14.58 -14.25 -8.42
CA ARG A 387 -16.00 -13.92 -8.59
C ARG A 387 -16.79 -14.29 -7.34
N GLN A 388 -16.63 -15.52 -6.86
CA GLN A 388 -17.23 -16.01 -5.62
C GLN A 388 -16.26 -16.91 -4.86
N ILE A 389 -16.44 -17.05 -3.57
CA ILE A 389 -15.71 -17.98 -2.72
C ILE A 389 -16.68 -18.83 -1.89
N ARG A 390 -16.46 -20.13 -1.84
CA ARG A 390 -17.25 -21.08 -1.08
C ARG A 390 -16.36 -21.99 -0.25
N LEU A 391 -16.61 -22.06 1.03
CA LEU A 391 -16.00 -23.00 1.95
C LEU A 391 -17.04 -24.06 2.31
N THR A 392 -16.73 -25.35 2.10
CA THR A 392 -17.67 -26.48 2.30
C THR A 392 -17.02 -27.60 3.07
N ALA A 393 -17.79 -28.35 3.87
CA ALA A 393 -17.36 -29.57 4.55
C ALA A 393 -16.20 -29.41 5.55
N ASN A 394 -16.32 -28.43 6.46
CA ASN A 394 -15.41 -28.15 7.57
C ASN A 394 -14.01 -27.61 7.18
N PRO A 395 -13.85 -26.81 6.13
CA PRO A 395 -12.53 -26.33 5.72
C PRO A 395 -11.96 -25.33 6.71
N LYS A 396 -10.62 -25.28 6.75
CA LYS A 396 -9.84 -24.29 7.48
C LYS A 396 -8.96 -23.55 6.50
N LEU A 397 -9.43 -22.42 5.99
CA LEU A 397 -8.65 -21.58 5.09
C LEU A 397 -7.92 -20.50 5.87
N VAL A 398 -6.59 -20.46 5.72
CA VAL A 398 -5.73 -19.42 6.29
C VAL A 398 -5.26 -18.51 5.17
N VAL A 399 -5.50 -17.22 5.30
CA VAL A 399 -4.98 -16.20 4.40
C VAL A 399 -4.14 -15.21 5.21
N ASN A 400 -2.84 -15.20 4.92
CA ASN A 400 -1.86 -14.37 5.61
C ASN A 400 -1.58 -13.10 4.79
N ALA A 401 -1.05 -12.07 5.44
CA ALA A 401 -0.71 -10.81 4.81
C ALA A 401 0.67 -10.29 5.27
N ASN A 402 1.63 -11.21 5.40
CA ASN A 402 3.00 -10.93 5.85
C ASN A 402 3.91 -10.63 4.65
N TYR A 403 3.59 -9.56 3.91
CA TYR A 403 4.27 -9.19 2.67
C TYR A 403 5.78 -8.97 2.81
N GLY A 404 6.26 -8.59 4.00
CA GLY A 404 7.68 -8.36 4.26
C GLY A 404 8.53 -9.62 4.45
N LEU A 405 7.92 -10.80 4.52
CA LEU A 405 8.62 -12.07 4.74
C LEU A 405 8.98 -12.81 3.44
N THR A 406 8.62 -12.27 2.28
CA THR A 406 8.86 -12.88 0.98
C THR A 406 9.30 -11.84 -0.05
N SER A 407 10.04 -12.30 -1.06
CA SER A 407 10.38 -11.51 -2.24
C SER A 407 9.27 -11.48 -3.30
N VAL A 408 8.20 -12.26 -3.13
CA VAL A 408 7.06 -12.28 -4.04
C VAL A 408 6.33 -10.95 -3.94
N PRO A 409 6.21 -10.17 -5.02
CA PRO A 409 5.58 -8.86 -4.97
C PRO A 409 4.06 -8.98 -4.84
N VAL A 410 3.46 -8.05 -4.12
CA VAL A 410 2.00 -7.90 -4.12
C VAL A 410 1.60 -7.14 -5.38
N PRO A 411 0.70 -7.65 -6.22
CA PRO A 411 0.25 -6.95 -7.41
C PRO A 411 -0.34 -5.57 -7.07
N LYS A 412 -0.10 -4.60 -7.96
CA LYS A 412 -0.61 -3.24 -7.80
C LYS A 412 -2.13 -3.26 -7.61
N GLY A 413 -2.62 -2.54 -6.61
CA GLY A 413 -4.05 -2.47 -6.26
C GLY A 413 -4.53 -3.52 -5.24
N LEU A 414 -3.67 -4.48 -4.85
CA LEU A 414 -3.98 -5.48 -3.82
C LEU A 414 -3.18 -5.28 -2.53
N GLY A 415 -2.09 -4.55 -2.60
CA GLY A 415 -1.30 -4.17 -1.43
C GLY A 415 -2.12 -3.36 -0.44
N PRO A 416 -1.49 -2.83 0.59
CA PRO A 416 -2.18 -2.00 1.56
C PRO A 416 -2.99 -0.90 0.87
N LEU A 417 -4.30 -1.11 0.77
CA LEU A 417 -5.23 -0.18 0.15
C LEU A 417 -5.50 0.96 1.15
N ASP A 418 -5.42 2.19 0.65
CA ASP A 418 -5.90 3.42 1.28
C ASP A 418 -5.70 3.48 2.80
N GLY A 419 -4.44 3.50 3.23
CA GLY A 419 -4.12 3.97 4.56
C GLY A 419 -4.47 5.47 4.62
N GLU A 420 -5.13 5.90 5.66
CA GLU A 420 -5.27 7.32 5.95
C GLU A 420 -3.87 7.87 6.22
N ILE A 421 -3.43 8.79 5.35
CA ILE A 421 -2.16 9.48 5.54
C ILE A 421 -2.47 10.66 6.44
N ARG A 422 -1.87 10.67 7.62
CA ARG A 422 -1.98 11.77 8.57
C ARG A 422 -0.60 12.20 9.04
N LEU A 423 -0.51 13.44 9.49
CA LEU A 423 0.67 13.87 10.23
C LEU A 423 0.71 13.16 11.58
N ALA A 424 1.91 12.78 12.01
CA ALA A 424 2.14 12.34 13.37
C ALA A 424 2.07 13.58 14.29
N ASP A 425 1.36 13.44 15.39
CA ASP A 425 1.30 14.46 16.45
C ASP A 425 2.63 14.54 17.18
#